data_ce676bb93275478c2101a1d7084bd11b
#
_entry.id   ce676bb93275478c2101a1d7084bd11b
#
_cell.length_a   1.000
_cell.length_b   1.000
_cell.length_c   1.000
_cell.angle_alpha   90.00
_cell.angle_beta   90.00
_cell.angle_gamma   90.00
#
_symmetry.space_group_name_H-M   'P 1'
#
loop_
_entity.id
_entity.type
_entity.pdbx_description
1 polymer ?
#
loop_
_entity_poly.entity_id
_entity_poly.type
_entity_poly.pdbx_seq_one_letter_code
_entity_poly.pdbx_strand_id
1 'polypeptide(L)'
;GMEVLGIVDAVGEGVGADHIGRRVSAIPDGAHGGYAEYCNCPVVSAFDVPDDITLPDAAALMFPFHLAWLGLYDRARLQAGETVLIHAAAGGAGSAAIQLAKLAGATVIATVGSDAKAELCKSLGADHVINYNTRDFSAESLALTGGKGVDVVFDTVGEAVMEKSMNAIAYNGRYIMLGFASDKTVADEKFVVPRRLTLGNFSLCGVTLAYIDDAIAVGLKQGMGWNFATASLGQKIQKEIVELYRAGKIQAVVGWHIGFEDIPQAITDMAERKTVGRVVAVL
;
A
#
# COMPACT_ATOMS: atom_id res chain seq x y z
N GLY A 1 2.23 -8.30 -13.37
CA GLY A 1 1.19 -8.66 -12.40
C GLY A 1 1.80 -9.14 -11.12
N MET A 2 1.70 -8.29 -10.08
CA MET A 2 2.22 -8.58 -8.74
C MET A 2 1.12 -9.10 -7.78
N GLU A 3 -0.11 -9.10 -8.21
CA GLU A 3 -1.28 -9.54 -7.46
C GLU A 3 -2.26 -10.22 -8.40
N VAL A 4 -2.87 -11.29 -7.95
CA VAL A 4 -3.90 -12.04 -8.68
C VAL A 4 -5.06 -12.38 -7.76
N LEU A 5 -6.24 -12.52 -8.36
CA LEU A 5 -7.39 -13.18 -7.76
C LEU A 5 -7.74 -14.37 -8.66
N GLY A 6 -7.85 -15.54 -8.08
CA GLY A 6 -8.15 -16.74 -8.85
C GLY A 6 -8.67 -17.88 -8.00
N ILE A 7 -8.91 -19.01 -8.64
CA ILE A 7 -9.26 -20.27 -8.00
C ILE A 7 -8.01 -21.17 -8.00
N VAL A 8 -7.73 -21.80 -6.89
CA VAL A 8 -6.63 -22.78 -6.81
C VAL A 8 -7.00 -24.02 -7.62
N ASP A 9 -6.31 -24.23 -8.72
CA ASP A 9 -6.52 -25.36 -9.64
C ASP A 9 -5.72 -26.61 -9.23
N ALA A 10 -4.48 -26.39 -8.78
CA ALA A 10 -3.59 -27.44 -8.35
C ALA A 10 -2.70 -26.98 -7.18
N VAL A 11 -2.11 -27.94 -6.48
CA VAL A 11 -1.17 -27.70 -5.38
C VAL A 11 0.15 -28.43 -5.62
N GLY A 12 1.24 -27.82 -5.15
CA GLY A 12 2.58 -28.42 -5.18
C GLY A 12 2.78 -29.46 -4.08
N GLU A 13 3.95 -30.11 -4.12
CA GLU A 13 4.36 -31.09 -3.12
C GLU A 13 4.35 -30.49 -1.71
N GLY A 14 3.79 -31.23 -0.75
CA GLY A 14 3.70 -30.80 0.65
C GLY A 14 2.53 -29.84 0.96
N VAL A 15 1.75 -29.42 -0.02
CA VAL A 15 0.55 -28.59 0.18
C VAL A 15 -0.69 -29.47 0.21
N GLY A 16 -1.58 -29.26 1.18
CA GLY A 16 -2.81 -30.03 1.32
C GLY A 16 -3.78 -29.83 0.14
N ALA A 17 -4.39 -30.93 -0.31
CA ALA A 17 -5.38 -30.89 -1.40
C ALA A 17 -6.64 -30.10 -1.05
N ASP A 18 -6.89 -29.81 0.20
CA ASP A 18 -8.00 -28.96 0.69
C ASP A 18 -7.90 -27.50 0.24
N HIS A 19 -6.76 -27.08 -0.29
CA HIS A 19 -6.60 -25.78 -0.94
C HIS A 19 -7.24 -25.73 -2.33
N ILE A 20 -7.39 -26.86 -3.04
CA ILE A 20 -7.96 -26.89 -4.39
C ILE A 20 -9.41 -26.42 -4.35
N GLY A 21 -9.78 -25.56 -5.28
CA GLY A 21 -11.10 -24.93 -5.36
C GLY A 21 -11.29 -23.69 -4.50
N ARG A 22 -10.34 -23.35 -3.64
CA ARG A 22 -10.41 -22.11 -2.84
C ARG A 22 -10.22 -20.89 -3.74
N ARG A 23 -11.01 -19.86 -3.50
CA ARG A 23 -10.85 -18.55 -4.13
C ARG A 23 -9.89 -17.70 -3.31
N VAL A 24 -8.79 -17.31 -3.92
CA VAL A 24 -7.70 -16.60 -3.22
C VAL A 24 -7.27 -15.34 -3.95
N SER A 25 -6.90 -14.32 -3.21
CA SER A 25 -6.03 -13.25 -3.67
C SER A 25 -4.60 -13.58 -3.25
N ALA A 26 -3.67 -13.51 -4.18
CA ALA A 26 -2.32 -13.97 -3.92
C ALA A 26 -1.24 -13.11 -4.59
N ILE A 27 -0.03 -13.17 -4.04
CA ILE A 27 1.17 -12.62 -4.66
C ILE A 27 1.87 -13.77 -5.40
N PRO A 28 2.06 -13.67 -6.72
CA PRO A 28 2.78 -14.71 -7.49
C PRO A 28 4.20 -14.92 -6.99
N ASP A 29 4.74 -16.10 -7.26
CA ASP A 29 6.13 -16.43 -6.92
C ASP A 29 7.11 -15.44 -7.55
N GLY A 30 8.10 -15.00 -6.77
CA GLY A 30 8.99 -13.91 -7.18
C GLY A 30 8.31 -12.54 -7.37
N ALA A 31 7.09 -12.36 -6.87
CA ALA A 31 6.27 -11.14 -6.98
C ALA A 31 5.94 -10.71 -8.42
N HIS A 32 6.07 -11.58 -9.41
CA HIS A 32 5.79 -11.32 -10.81
C HIS A 32 5.05 -12.50 -11.47
N GLY A 33 4.49 -12.28 -12.67
CA GLY A 33 3.88 -13.36 -13.46
C GLY A 33 2.35 -13.43 -13.37
N GLY A 34 1.69 -12.51 -12.67
CA GLY A 34 0.23 -12.50 -12.54
C GLY A 34 -0.54 -11.98 -13.77
N TYR A 35 0.13 -11.61 -14.86
CA TYR A 35 -0.53 -11.35 -16.15
C TYR A 35 -0.58 -12.64 -16.97
N ALA A 36 -1.35 -13.60 -16.51
CA ALA A 36 -1.43 -14.94 -17.07
C ALA A 36 -2.73 -15.62 -16.63
N GLU A 37 -3.19 -16.60 -17.41
CA GLU A 37 -4.33 -17.46 -17.06
C GLU A 37 -4.05 -18.30 -15.80
N TYR A 38 -2.79 -18.71 -15.61
CA TYR A 38 -2.32 -19.45 -14.45
C TYR A 38 -1.00 -18.89 -13.95
N CYS A 39 -0.81 -18.87 -12.65
CA CYS A 39 0.46 -18.53 -12.03
C CYS A 39 0.70 -19.34 -10.76
N ASN A 40 1.96 -19.54 -10.41
CA ASN A 40 2.34 -20.15 -9.14
C ASN A 40 2.38 -19.09 -8.04
N CYS A 41 1.80 -19.40 -6.88
CA CYS A 41 1.80 -18.53 -5.71
C CYS A 41 2.25 -19.34 -4.49
N PRO A 42 3.15 -18.79 -3.65
CA PRO A 42 3.46 -19.41 -2.36
C PRO A 42 2.20 -19.43 -1.46
N VAL A 43 1.96 -20.52 -0.76
CA VAL A 43 0.81 -20.67 0.14
C VAL A 43 0.76 -19.55 1.18
N VAL A 44 1.91 -19.11 1.68
CA VAL A 44 2.03 -18.03 2.68
C VAL A 44 1.60 -16.67 2.16
N SER A 45 1.49 -16.51 0.83
CA SER A 45 1.07 -15.29 0.14
C SER A 45 -0.29 -15.42 -0.52
N ALA A 46 -1.04 -16.48 -0.24
CA ALA A 46 -2.38 -16.73 -0.74
C ALA A 46 -3.42 -16.59 0.39
N PHE A 47 -4.38 -15.73 0.17
CA PHE A 47 -5.39 -15.33 1.17
C PHE A 47 -6.78 -15.57 0.65
N ASP A 48 -7.63 -16.22 1.46
CA ASP A 48 -9.01 -16.50 1.08
C ASP A 48 -9.80 -15.21 0.83
N VAL A 49 -10.55 -15.23 -0.25
CA VAL A 49 -11.49 -14.17 -0.61
C VAL A 49 -12.89 -14.76 -0.68
N PRO A 50 -13.79 -14.35 0.22
CA PRO A 50 -15.16 -14.85 0.22
C PRO A 50 -15.91 -14.59 -1.09
N ASP A 51 -16.81 -15.51 -1.47
CA ASP A 51 -17.55 -15.45 -2.74
C ASP A 51 -18.55 -14.28 -2.79
N ASP A 52 -19.00 -13.79 -1.65
CA ASP A 52 -19.88 -12.64 -1.54
C ASP A 52 -19.19 -11.30 -1.89
N ILE A 53 -17.86 -11.26 -1.93
CA ILE A 53 -17.12 -10.13 -2.45
C ILE A 53 -16.92 -10.32 -3.96
N THR A 54 -17.66 -9.56 -4.75
CA THR A 54 -17.67 -9.71 -6.21
C THR A 54 -16.49 -9.00 -6.88
N LEU A 55 -16.22 -9.33 -8.15
CA LEU A 55 -15.33 -8.54 -9.00
C LEU A 55 -15.97 -7.17 -9.32
N PRO A 56 -15.19 -6.10 -9.48
CA PRO A 56 -13.72 -6.09 -9.42
C PRO A 56 -13.14 -5.89 -8.01
N ASP A 57 -13.97 -5.66 -6.99
CA ASP A 57 -13.55 -5.31 -5.63
C ASP A 57 -12.66 -6.40 -5.02
N ALA A 58 -13.04 -7.66 -5.18
CA ALA A 58 -12.30 -8.81 -4.67
C ALA A 58 -10.82 -8.82 -5.12
N ALA A 59 -10.52 -8.33 -6.33
CA ALA A 59 -9.18 -8.25 -6.89
C ALA A 59 -8.41 -6.98 -6.47
N ALA A 60 -9.05 -6.08 -5.72
CA ALA A 60 -8.47 -4.77 -5.37
C ALA A 60 -8.34 -4.53 -3.86
N LEU A 61 -8.67 -5.52 -3.03
CA LEU A 61 -8.65 -5.37 -1.58
C LEU A 61 -7.30 -5.78 -0.97
N MET A 62 -6.74 -6.93 -1.34
CA MET A 62 -5.63 -7.51 -0.59
C MET A 62 -4.39 -6.60 -0.60
N PHE A 63 -3.74 -6.43 -1.72
CA PHE A 63 -2.44 -5.75 -1.81
C PHE A 63 -2.47 -4.33 -1.22
N PRO A 64 -3.39 -3.42 -1.62
CA PRO A 64 -3.37 -2.05 -1.12
C PRO A 64 -3.68 -1.96 0.37
N PHE A 65 -4.64 -2.74 0.87
CA PHE A 65 -5.02 -2.67 2.27
C PHE A 65 -4.02 -3.37 3.19
N HIS A 66 -3.42 -4.50 2.77
CA HIS A 66 -2.33 -5.11 3.53
C HIS A 66 -1.13 -4.17 3.66
N LEU A 67 -0.73 -3.52 2.56
CA LEU A 67 0.37 -2.57 2.57
C LEU A 67 0.08 -1.37 3.47
N ALA A 68 -1.13 -0.80 3.37
CA ALA A 68 -1.56 0.31 4.20
C ALA A 68 -1.66 -0.08 5.68
N TRP A 69 -2.17 -1.27 5.98
CA TRP A 69 -2.27 -1.80 7.34
C TRP A 69 -0.88 -1.98 7.97
N LEU A 70 0.04 -2.64 7.26
CA LEU A 70 1.42 -2.81 7.72
C LEU A 70 2.09 -1.46 7.96
N GLY A 71 1.93 -0.50 7.05
CA GLY A 71 2.52 0.83 7.20
C GLY A 71 1.96 1.60 8.38
N LEU A 72 0.64 1.74 8.45
CA LEU A 72 -0.02 2.60 9.43
C LEU A 72 -0.11 1.96 10.82
N TYR A 73 -0.50 0.69 10.92
CA TYR A 73 -0.80 0.07 12.20
C TYR A 73 0.39 -0.67 12.80
N ASP A 74 1.14 -1.43 12.01
CA ASP A 74 2.30 -2.16 12.51
C ASP A 74 3.53 -1.24 12.67
N ARG A 75 3.90 -0.53 11.58
CA ARG A 75 5.15 0.24 11.56
C ARG A 75 5.02 1.63 12.16
N ALA A 76 4.00 2.40 11.78
CA ALA A 76 3.76 3.72 12.34
C ALA A 76 3.10 3.66 13.73
N ARG A 77 2.37 2.60 14.05
CA ARG A 77 1.56 2.50 15.28
C ARG A 77 0.68 3.73 15.44
N LEU A 78 -0.02 4.07 14.36
CA LEU A 78 -0.87 5.25 14.26
C LEU A 78 -1.88 5.31 15.40
N GLN A 79 -2.00 6.48 16.04
CA GLN A 79 -2.92 6.73 17.15
C GLN A 79 -4.04 7.70 16.73
N ALA A 80 -5.16 7.60 17.41
CA ALA A 80 -6.25 8.56 17.25
C ALA A 80 -5.79 9.99 17.60
N GLY A 81 -6.21 10.95 16.78
CA GLY A 81 -5.83 12.36 16.92
C GLY A 81 -4.51 12.75 16.26
N GLU A 82 -3.72 11.79 15.76
CA GLU A 82 -2.53 12.10 14.97
C GLU A 82 -2.87 12.58 13.56
N THR A 83 -1.92 13.25 12.91
CA THR A 83 -2.03 13.72 11.53
C THR A 83 -1.17 12.88 10.60
N VAL A 84 -1.74 12.39 9.49
CA VAL A 84 -1.05 11.58 8.49
C VAL A 84 -0.99 12.32 7.16
N LEU A 85 0.21 12.48 6.60
CA LEU A 85 0.44 12.94 5.23
C LEU A 85 0.57 11.72 4.32
N ILE A 86 -0.28 11.61 3.31
CA ILE A 86 -0.32 10.46 2.39
C ILE A 86 0.04 10.93 0.98
N HIS A 87 1.13 10.40 0.43
CA HIS A 87 1.53 10.65 -0.95
C HIS A 87 0.89 9.65 -1.92
N ALA A 88 0.75 10.08 -3.20
CA ALA A 88 0.02 9.34 -4.24
C ALA A 88 -1.35 8.84 -3.74
N ALA A 89 -2.05 9.69 -3.01
CA ALA A 89 -3.23 9.37 -2.22
C ALA A 89 -4.41 8.78 -3.01
N ALA A 90 -4.54 9.12 -4.30
CA ALA A 90 -5.56 8.59 -5.20
C ALA A 90 -5.17 7.25 -5.86
N GLY A 91 -3.98 6.71 -5.59
CA GLY A 91 -3.56 5.38 -6.06
C GLY A 91 -4.09 4.25 -5.17
N GLY A 92 -3.81 3.00 -5.53
CA GLY A 92 -4.30 1.84 -4.77
C GLY A 92 -3.95 1.89 -3.28
N ALA A 93 -2.65 1.90 -2.94
CA ALA A 93 -2.22 1.93 -1.54
C ALA A 93 -2.59 3.23 -0.82
N GLY A 94 -2.52 4.38 -1.52
CA GLY A 94 -2.90 5.68 -0.94
C GLY A 94 -4.37 5.76 -0.57
N SER A 95 -5.27 5.28 -1.44
CA SER A 95 -6.71 5.24 -1.18
C SER A 95 -7.09 4.30 -0.03
N ALA A 96 -6.39 3.18 0.12
CA ALA A 96 -6.52 2.30 1.27
C ALA A 96 -6.00 2.97 2.56
N ALA A 97 -4.86 3.66 2.48
CA ALA A 97 -4.28 4.37 3.61
C ALA A 97 -5.18 5.49 4.14
N ILE A 98 -5.85 6.26 3.26
CA ILE A 98 -6.85 7.26 3.70
C ILE A 98 -7.90 6.61 4.58
N GLN A 99 -8.50 5.53 4.09
CA GLN A 99 -9.61 4.87 4.78
C GLN A 99 -9.17 4.29 6.13
N LEU A 100 -8.05 3.57 6.17
CA LEU A 100 -7.54 3.00 7.43
C LEU A 100 -7.11 4.10 8.42
N ALA A 101 -6.48 5.18 7.96
CA ALA A 101 -6.13 6.30 8.82
C ALA A 101 -7.37 6.98 9.42
N LYS A 102 -8.44 7.12 8.64
CA LYS A 102 -9.72 7.66 9.14
C LYS A 102 -10.37 6.73 10.16
N LEU A 103 -10.34 5.42 9.94
CA LEU A 103 -10.83 4.43 10.92
C LEU A 103 -10.04 4.47 12.23
N ALA A 104 -8.74 4.78 12.17
CA ALA A 104 -7.91 4.99 13.36
C ALA A 104 -8.19 6.32 14.08
N GLY A 105 -9.02 7.20 13.53
CA GLY A 105 -9.32 8.51 14.12
C GLY A 105 -8.26 9.58 13.84
N ALA A 106 -7.47 9.41 12.78
CA ALA A 106 -6.46 10.38 12.38
C ALA A 106 -7.03 11.51 11.51
N THR A 107 -6.33 12.65 11.50
CA THR A 107 -6.49 13.69 10.50
C THR A 107 -5.66 13.34 9.26
N VAL A 108 -6.27 13.34 8.08
CA VAL A 108 -5.61 12.92 6.84
C VAL A 108 -5.37 14.09 5.91
N ILE A 109 -4.10 14.32 5.57
CA ILE A 109 -3.65 15.24 4.52
C ILE A 109 -3.23 14.39 3.33
N ALA A 110 -3.94 14.48 2.21
CA ALA A 110 -3.67 13.72 0.99
C ALA A 110 -2.98 14.59 -0.05
N THR A 111 -2.01 14.05 -0.78
CA THR A 111 -1.38 14.74 -1.92
C THR A 111 -1.74 14.06 -3.23
N VAL A 112 -2.12 14.86 -4.21
CA VAL A 112 -2.57 14.42 -5.54
C VAL A 112 -1.99 15.29 -6.65
N GLY A 113 -2.00 14.79 -7.89
CA GLY A 113 -1.51 15.53 -9.06
C GLY A 113 -2.59 16.22 -9.88
N SER A 114 -3.87 16.13 -9.50
CA SER A 114 -4.97 16.82 -10.20
C SER A 114 -6.18 17.01 -9.30
N ASP A 115 -7.03 17.96 -9.65
CA ASP A 115 -8.25 18.27 -8.89
C ASP A 115 -9.30 17.14 -9.00
N ALA A 116 -9.35 16.43 -10.13
CA ALA A 116 -10.20 15.25 -10.27
C ALA A 116 -9.83 14.13 -9.26
N LYS A 117 -8.54 13.95 -8.99
CA LYS A 117 -8.05 13.03 -7.96
C LYS A 117 -8.34 13.52 -6.55
N ALA A 118 -8.45 14.83 -6.36
CA ALA A 118 -8.76 15.41 -5.06
C ALA A 118 -10.18 15.03 -4.58
N GLU A 119 -11.14 15.02 -5.48
CA GLU A 119 -12.53 14.66 -5.13
C GLU A 119 -12.63 13.21 -4.66
N LEU A 120 -11.91 12.30 -5.30
CA LEU A 120 -11.82 10.91 -4.81
C LEU A 120 -11.25 10.85 -3.39
N CYS A 121 -10.13 11.52 -3.12
CA CYS A 121 -9.53 11.49 -1.78
C CYS A 121 -10.48 12.05 -0.71
N LYS A 122 -11.22 13.12 -1.02
CA LYS A 122 -12.24 13.69 -0.12
C LYS A 122 -13.38 12.69 0.14
N SER A 123 -13.86 12.01 -0.90
CA SER A 123 -14.94 11.03 -0.76
C SER A 123 -14.53 9.81 0.09
N LEU A 124 -13.22 9.50 0.14
CA LEU A 124 -12.65 8.46 0.98
C LEU A 124 -12.38 8.93 2.43
N GLY A 125 -12.61 10.21 2.72
CA GLY A 125 -12.49 10.78 4.05
C GLY A 125 -11.23 11.62 4.31
N ALA A 126 -10.45 11.99 3.29
CA ALA A 126 -9.33 12.91 3.50
C ALA A 126 -9.84 14.27 3.97
N ASP A 127 -9.30 14.76 5.10
CA ASP A 127 -9.69 16.06 5.70
C ASP A 127 -9.14 17.23 4.88
N HIS A 128 -7.94 17.06 4.33
CA HIS A 128 -7.28 18.04 3.48
C HIS A 128 -6.69 17.36 2.25
N VAL A 129 -6.80 18.04 1.10
CA VAL A 129 -6.19 17.53 -0.14
C VAL A 129 -5.37 18.64 -0.79
N ILE A 130 -4.13 18.34 -1.11
CA ILE A 130 -3.15 19.27 -1.69
C ILE A 130 -2.78 18.78 -3.08
N ASN A 131 -3.05 19.63 -4.10
CA ASN A 131 -2.55 19.40 -5.44
C ASN A 131 -1.09 19.88 -5.51
N TYR A 132 -0.14 18.94 -5.52
CA TYR A 132 1.29 19.25 -5.46
C TYR A 132 1.84 19.90 -6.74
N ASN A 133 1.07 19.93 -7.84
CA ASN A 133 1.48 20.63 -9.06
C ASN A 133 1.29 22.15 -8.94
N THR A 134 0.44 22.59 -8.04
CA THR A 134 0.08 24.01 -7.86
C THR A 134 0.42 24.55 -6.49
N ARG A 135 0.67 23.70 -5.51
CA ARG A 135 0.82 24.06 -4.10
C ARG A 135 1.99 23.29 -3.46
N ASP A 136 2.69 23.93 -2.53
CA ASP A 136 3.76 23.27 -1.77
C ASP A 136 3.17 22.49 -0.58
N PHE A 137 3.16 21.17 -0.71
CA PHE A 137 2.56 20.30 0.30
C PHE A 137 3.30 20.35 1.65
N SER A 138 4.60 20.64 1.67
CA SER A 138 5.36 20.74 2.91
C SER A 138 4.96 21.98 3.71
N ALA A 139 4.94 23.14 3.04
CA ALA A 139 4.53 24.40 3.66
C ALA A 139 3.06 24.34 4.14
N GLU A 140 2.17 23.76 3.35
CA GLU A 140 0.78 23.62 3.73
C GLU A 140 0.53 22.63 4.85
N SER A 141 1.24 21.48 4.85
CA SER A 141 1.15 20.55 5.97
C SER A 141 1.59 21.19 7.29
N LEU A 142 2.65 22.01 7.26
CA LEU A 142 3.06 22.79 8.42
C LEU A 142 1.99 23.81 8.85
N ALA A 143 1.41 24.53 7.90
CA ALA A 143 0.34 25.48 8.21
C ALA A 143 -0.90 24.80 8.84
N LEU A 144 -1.33 23.66 8.27
CA LEU A 144 -2.47 22.87 8.76
C LEU A 144 -2.24 22.30 10.16
N THR A 145 -0.98 22.06 10.54
CA THR A 145 -0.60 21.52 11.85
C THR A 145 -0.13 22.60 12.84
N GLY A 146 -0.33 23.87 12.54
CA GLY A 146 0.11 24.99 13.38
C GLY A 146 1.64 25.05 13.57
N GLY A 147 2.38 24.62 12.56
CA GLY A 147 3.86 24.59 12.56
C GLY A 147 4.47 23.36 13.23
N LYS A 148 3.68 22.46 13.81
CA LYS A 148 4.19 21.24 14.49
C LYS A 148 4.68 20.16 13.53
N GLY A 149 4.11 20.11 12.34
CA GLY A 149 4.32 19.05 11.38
C GLY A 149 3.36 17.86 11.55
N VAL A 150 3.45 16.90 10.64
CA VAL A 150 2.62 15.69 10.62
C VAL A 150 3.24 14.56 11.43
N ASP A 151 2.43 13.78 12.14
CA ASP A 151 2.92 12.69 12.98
C ASP A 151 3.37 11.49 12.15
N VAL A 152 2.73 11.26 11.00
CA VAL A 152 3.06 10.15 10.10
C VAL A 152 3.13 10.65 8.66
N VAL A 153 4.15 10.20 7.93
CA VAL A 153 4.22 10.31 6.47
C VAL A 153 4.08 8.90 5.89
N PHE A 154 3.10 8.70 5.02
CA PHE A 154 2.91 7.46 4.26
C PHE A 154 3.34 7.70 2.81
N ASP A 155 4.52 7.19 2.46
CA ASP A 155 5.17 7.51 1.18
C ASP A 155 5.32 6.29 0.28
N THR A 156 4.59 6.30 -0.84
CA THR A 156 4.70 5.33 -1.94
C THR A 156 5.45 5.90 -3.15
N VAL A 157 5.94 7.14 -3.07
CA VAL A 157 6.59 7.86 -4.18
C VAL A 157 8.11 7.79 -4.08
N GLY A 158 8.66 8.04 -2.88
CA GLY A 158 10.08 7.99 -2.61
C GLY A 158 10.79 9.33 -2.88
N GLU A 159 11.94 9.27 -3.55
CA GLU A 159 12.92 10.35 -3.66
C GLU A 159 12.35 11.73 -3.98
N ALA A 160 11.40 11.81 -4.91
CA ALA A 160 10.85 13.10 -5.38
C ALA A 160 10.13 13.91 -4.28
N VAL A 161 9.63 13.25 -3.23
CA VAL A 161 8.87 13.91 -2.15
C VAL A 161 9.58 13.85 -0.80
N MET A 162 10.60 12.99 -0.67
CA MET A 162 11.23 12.62 0.60
C MET A 162 11.74 13.83 1.39
N GLU A 163 12.56 14.68 0.78
CA GLU A 163 13.17 15.81 1.49
C GLU A 163 12.13 16.81 2.00
N LYS A 164 11.15 17.16 1.15
CA LYS A 164 10.05 18.04 1.55
C LYS A 164 9.17 17.42 2.63
N SER A 165 8.95 16.13 2.59
CA SER A 165 8.20 15.41 3.61
C SER A 165 8.92 15.39 4.95
N MET A 166 10.25 15.21 4.94
CA MET A 166 11.08 15.32 6.15
C MET A 166 11.09 16.74 6.75
N ASN A 167 10.82 17.78 5.95
CA ASN A 167 10.63 19.13 6.47
C ASN A 167 9.27 19.33 7.14
N ALA A 168 8.27 18.56 6.73
CA ALA A 168 6.90 18.64 7.24
C ALA A 168 6.62 17.69 8.39
N ILE A 169 7.54 16.78 8.74
CA ILE A 169 7.32 15.77 9.79
C ILE A 169 7.52 16.39 11.19
N ALA A 170 6.70 15.95 12.13
CA ALA A 170 6.73 16.40 13.52
C ALA A 170 7.87 15.75 14.34
N TYR A 171 8.15 16.31 15.51
CA TYR A 171 8.97 15.67 16.54
C TYR A 171 8.36 14.32 16.93
N ASN A 172 9.15 13.26 17.02
CA ASN A 172 8.73 11.87 17.16
C ASN A 172 7.88 11.33 16.00
N GLY A 173 7.84 12.01 14.86
CA GLY A 173 7.14 11.55 13.68
C GLY A 173 7.69 10.24 13.12
N ARG A 174 6.91 9.55 12.30
CA ARG A 174 7.29 8.30 11.63
C ARG A 174 7.11 8.44 10.13
N TYR A 175 8.21 8.28 9.42
CA TYR A 175 8.23 8.30 7.97
C TYR A 175 8.18 6.87 7.45
N ILE A 176 7.07 6.48 6.84
CA ILE A 176 6.84 5.14 6.30
C ILE A 176 7.28 5.11 4.83
N MET A 177 8.35 4.38 4.56
CA MET A 177 8.89 4.17 3.21
C MET A 177 8.36 2.86 2.65
N LEU A 178 7.52 2.96 1.59
CA LEU A 178 6.85 1.81 0.98
C LEU A 178 7.26 1.59 -0.47
N GLY A 179 7.79 2.59 -1.15
CA GLY A 179 8.01 2.49 -2.57
C GLY A 179 9.09 3.40 -3.13
N PHE A 180 9.45 3.08 -4.37
CA PHE A 180 10.49 3.71 -5.17
C PHE A 180 9.90 4.16 -6.51
N ALA A 181 8.68 4.71 -6.49
CA ALA A 181 7.94 4.96 -7.72
C ALA A 181 8.38 6.22 -8.46
N SER A 182 9.20 7.08 -7.84
CA SER A 182 9.60 8.36 -8.42
C SER A 182 10.65 8.26 -9.52
N ASP A 183 11.64 7.40 -9.35
CA ASP A 183 12.64 7.14 -10.38
C ASP A 183 12.96 5.64 -10.46
N LYS A 184 12.54 5.02 -11.56
CA LYS A 184 12.75 3.58 -11.83
C LYS A 184 14.05 3.29 -12.56
N THR A 185 14.80 4.31 -12.95
CA THR A 185 16.05 4.17 -13.69
C THR A 185 17.26 4.13 -12.79
N VAL A 186 17.12 4.51 -11.55
CA VAL A 186 18.19 4.52 -10.54
C VAL A 186 18.11 3.24 -9.72
N ALA A 187 19.16 2.43 -9.80
CA ALA A 187 19.25 1.18 -9.04
C ALA A 187 19.41 1.40 -7.54
N ASP A 188 20.07 2.51 -7.17
CA ASP A 188 20.30 2.91 -5.79
C ASP A 188 19.59 4.23 -5.51
N GLU A 189 18.78 4.24 -4.47
CA GLU A 189 18.09 5.44 -4.02
C GLU A 189 19.04 6.41 -3.31
N LYS A 190 18.62 7.69 -3.24
CA LYS A 190 19.35 8.68 -2.46
C LYS A 190 19.50 8.25 -1.00
N PHE A 191 20.71 8.34 -0.51
CA PHE A 191 20.98 8.11 0.90
C PHE A 191 20.29 9.17 1.77
N VAL A 192 19.61 8.72 2.80
CA VAL A 192 19.18 9.60 3.88
C VAL A 192 20.42 9.92 4.73
N VAL A 193 20.78 11.19 4.79
CA VAL A 193 21.91 11.63 5.63
C VAL A 193 21.54 11.41 7.11
N PRO A 194 22.29 10.61 7.88
CA PRO A 194 21.95 10.31 9.28
C PRO A 194 21.71 11.55 10.15
N ARG A 195 22.46 12.63 9.91
CA ARG A 195 22.27 13.92 10.60
C ARG A 195 20.87 14.49 10.42
N ARG A 196 20.21 14.21 9.28
CA ARG A 196 18.85 14.66 9.03
C ARG A 196 17.84 14.04 10.01
N LEU A 197 18.02 12.75 10.32
CA LEU A 197 17.21 12.05 11.32
C LEU A 197 17.48 12.57 12.72
N THR A 198 18.76 12.73 13.06
CA THR A 198 19.18 13.21 14.39
C THR A 198 18.62 14.60 14.70
N LEU A 199 18.73 15.54 13.77
CA LEU A 199 18.23 16.90 13.96
C LEU A 199 16.71 17.01 13.84
N GLY A 200 16.08 16.15 13.05
CA GLY A 200 14.63 16.08 12.88
C GLY A 200 13.92 15.35 14.01
N ASN A 201 14.61 14.52 14.78
CA ASN A 201 14.04 13.70 15.85
C ASN A 201 12.80 12.89 15.39
N PHE A 202 12.91 12.22 14.25
CA PHE A 202 11.87 11.34 13.69
C PHE A 202 12.47 9.98 13.29
N SER A 203 11.61 9.00 13.04
CA SER A 203 11.99 7.63 12.67
C SER A 203 11.71 7.36 11.20
N LEU A 204 12.63 6.64 10.53
CA LEU A 204 12.36 6.00 9.25
C LEU A 204 11.89 4.57 9.47
N CYS A 205 10.79 4.20 8.86
CA CYS A 205 10.17 2.89 8.98
C CYS A 205 10.00 2.28 7.58
N GLY A 206 10.81 1.27 7.26
CA GLY A 206 10.66 0.53 6.01
C GLY A 206 9.46 -0.42 6.09
N VAL A 207 8.73 -0.58 4.99
CA VAL A 207 7.64 -1.53 4.82
C VAL A 207 7.81 -2.25 3.49
N THR A 208 7.74 -3.57 3.52
CA THR A 208 7.58 -4.37 2.32
C THR A 208 6.39 -5.31 2.48
N LEU A 209 5.60 -5.50 1.43
CA LEU A 209 4.53 -6.46 1.41
C LEU A 209 5.09 -7.81 0.94
N ALA A 210 5.56 -8.58 1.89
CA ALA A 210 6.00 -9.95 1.71
C ALA A 210 5.72 -10.72 2.99
N TYR A 211 5.25 -11.94 2.83
CA TYR A 211 4.97 -12.84 3.95
C TYR A 211 5.84 -14.09 3.84
N ILE A 212 6.33 -14.55 4.97
CA ILE A 212 7.13 -15.77 5.07
C ILE A 212 6.57 -16.70 6.12
N ASP A 213 6.89 -17.97 6.01
CA ASP A 213 6.62 -18.94 7.05
C ASP A 213 7.44 -18.62 8.30
N ASP A 214 6.81 -18.71 9.47
CA ASP A 214 7.44 -18.45 10.76
C ASP A 214 8.68 -19.34 10.99
N ALA A 215 8.65 -20.57 10.45
CA ALA A 215 9.75 -21.54 10.61
C ALA A 215 11.03 -21.12 9.86
N ILE A 216 10.92 -20.38 8.75
CA ILE A 216 12.09 -19.94 7.96
C ILE A 216 12.54 -18.52 8.27
N ALA A 217 11.78 -17.76 9.05
CA ALA A 217 12.06 -16.35 9.36
C ALA A 217 13.46 -16.14 9.95
N VAL A 218 13.87 -17.00 10.89
CA VAL A 218 15.19 -16.92 11.53
C VAL A 218 16.31 -17.19 10.54
N GLY A 219 16.16 -18.18 9.67
CA GLY A 219 17.15 -18.52 8.65
C GLY A 219 17.35 -17.39 7.63
N LEU A 220 16.26 -16.78 7.18
CA LEU A 220 16.31 -15.59 6.30
C LEU A 220 17.01 -14.43 6.96
N LYS A 221 16.72 -14.17 8.23
CA LYS A 221 17.42 -13.12 8.99
C LYS A 221 18.91 -13.39 9.08
N GLN A 222 19.30 -14.61 9.38
CA GLN A 222 20.72 -14.99 9.50
C GLN A 222 21.45 -14.98 8.15
N GLY A 223 20.80 -15.45 7.08
CA GLY A 223 21.43 -15.56 5.76
C GLY A 223 21.47 -14.24 4.97
N MET A 224 20.42 -13.44 5.04
CA MET A 224 20.23 -12.24 4.19
C MET A 224 20.14 -10.94 4.99
N GLY A 225 20.00 -11.00 6.30
CA GLY A 225 19.79 -9.80 7.13
C GLY A 225 18.36 -9.21 7.03
N TRP A 226 17.46 -9.82 6.25
CA TRP A 226 16.12 -9.30 6.00
C TRP A 226 15.11 -9.79 7.05
N ASN A 227 14.08 -8.95 7.26
CA ASN A 227 12.95 -9.28 8.12
C ASN A 227 11.66 -9.09 7.30
N PHE A 228 10.79 -10.07 7.32
CA PHE A 228 9.49 -10.02 6.66
C PHE A 228 8.36 -10.22 7.66
N ALA A 229 7.16 -9.81 7.30
CA ALA A 229 5.96 -10.15 8.04
C ALA A 229 5.69 -11.66 7.96
N THR A 230 5.10 -12.23 9.00
CA THR A 230 4.78 -13.65 9.04
C THR A 230 3.47 -13.97 8.32
N ALA A 231 3.33 -15.19 7.83
CA ALA A 231 2.10 -15.67 7.23
C ALA A 231 0.90 -15.53 8.18
N SER A 232 1.09 -15.80 9.48
CA SER A 232 0.06 -15.64 10.50
C SER A 232 -0.43 -14.20 10.63
N LEU A 233 0.48 -13.22 10.55
CA LEU A 233 0.09 -11.81 10.51
C LEU A 233 -0.69 -11.47 9.22
N GLY A 234 -0.26 -11.99 8.08
CA GLY A 234 -0.97 -11.80 6.80
C GLY A 234 -2.41 -12.30 6.85
N GLN A 235 -2.64 -13.51 7.40
CA GLN A 235 -3.98 -14.07 7.57
C GLN A 235 -4.85 -13.23 8.53
N LYS A 236 -4.27 -12.71 9.61
CA LYS A 236 -4.94 -11.80 10.52
C LYS A 236 -5.41 -10.53 9.79
N ILE A 237 -4.51 -9.91 9.03
CA ILE A 237 -4.81 -8.70 8.24
C ILE A 237 -5.92 -8.98 7.24
N GLN A 238 -5.83 -10.06 6.47
CA GLN A 238 -6.85 -10.42 5.49
C GLN A 238 -8.23 -10.57 6.12
N LYS A 239 -8.32 -11.25 7.24
CA LYS A 239 -9.58 -11.40 7.97
C LYS A 239 -10.16 -10.04 8.38
N GLU A 240 -9.34 -9.16 8.94
CA GLU A 240 -9.76 -7.81 9.36
C GLU A 240 -10.24 -6.97 8.17
N ILE A 241 -9.53 -7.01 7.03
CA ILE A 241 -9.92 -6.29 5.82
C ILE A 241 -11.25 -6.79 5.27
N VAL A 242 -11.47 -8.09 5.22
CA VAL A 242 -12.75 -8.70 4.80
C VAL A 242 -13.90 -8.25 5.71
N GLU A 243 -13.68 -8.27 7.03
CA GLU A 243 -14.68 -7.83 8.00
C GLU A 243 -15.00 -6.33 7.85
N LEU A 244 -13.99 -5.48 7.66
CA LEU A 244 -14.18 -4.04 7.45
C LEU A 244 -14.93 -3.76 6.14
N TYR A 245 -14.61 -4.48 5.07
CA TYR A 245 -15.30 -4.34 3.79
C TYR A 245 -16.78 -4.75 3.89
N ARG A 246 -17.07 -5.92 4.48
CA ARG A 246 -18.43 -6.39 4.71
C ARG A 246 -19.26 -5.47 5.59
N ALA A 247 -18.60 -4.81 6.55
CA ALA A 247 -19.24 -3.80 7.40
C ALA A 247 -19.44 -2.43 6.71
N GLY A 248 -19.05 -2.29 5.44
CA GLY A 248 -19.12 -1.04 4.68
C GLY A 248 -18.22 0.08 5.24
N LYS A 249 -17.21 -0.28 6.02
CA LYS A 249 -16.27 0.69 6.62
C LYS A 249 -15.11 1.03 5.71
N ILE A 250 -14.82 0.18 4.75
CA ILE A 250 -13.85 0.39 3.68
C ILE A 250 -14.46 -0.05 2.35
N GLN A 251 -13.93 0.48 1.26
CA GLN A 251 -14.30 0.11 -0.10
C GLN A 251 -13.06 -0.08 -0.96
N ALA A 252 -13.11 -1.01 -1.90
CA ALA A 252 -12.10 -1.10 -2.94
C ALA A 252 -12.21 0.12 -3.86
N VAL A 253 -11.06 0.65 -4.28
CA VAL A 253 -11.01 1.76 -5.24
C VAL A 253 -10.48 1.22 -6.57
N VAL A 254 -11.39 0.88 -7.46
CA VAL A 254 -11.09 0.40 -8.81
C VAL A 254 -11.39 1.52 -9.79
N GLY A 255 -10.33 2.07 -10.39
CA GLY A 255 -10.47 3.13 -11.37
C GLY A 255 -10.81 2.60 -12.75
N TRP A 256 -10.16 1.50 -13.16
CA TRP A 256 -10.37 0.89 -14.47
C TRP A 256 -10.54 -0.62 -14.36
N HIS A 257 -11.45 -1.13 -15.18
CA HIS A 257 -11.69 -2.55 -15.40
C HIS A 257 -11.42 -2.81 -16.89
N ILE A 258 -10.43 -3.62 -17.19
CA ILE A 258 -9.89 -3.80 -18.55
C ILE A 258 -9.85 -5.27 -18.96
N GLY A 259 -9.80 -5.53 -20.26
CA GLY A 259 -9.46 -6.84 -20.80
C GLY A 259 -7.96 -7.14 -20.74
N PHE A 260 -7.62 -8.41 -20.95
CA PHE A 260 -6.23 -8.87 -20.91
C PHE A 260 -5.35 -8.15 -21.93
N GLU A 261 -5.85 -7.94 -23.15
CA GLU A 261 -5.14 -7.29 -24.25
C GLU A 261 -4.80 -5.81 -23.97
N ASP A 262 -5.53 -5.17 -23.04
CA ASP A 262 -5.35 -3.77 -22.69
C ASP A 262 -4.22 -3.55 -21.67
N ILE A 263 -3.67 -4.61 -21.08
CA ILE A 263 -2.63 -4.54 -20.04
C ILE A 263 -1.43 -3.68 -20.45
N PRO A 264 -0.84 -3.79 -21.66
CA PRO A 264 0.30 -2.97 -22.05
C PRO A 264 -0.01 -1.47 -22.04
N GLN A 265 -1.20 -1.09 -22.52
CA GLN A 265 -1.64 0.31 -22.50
C GLN A 265 -1.88 0.79 -21.06
N ALA A 266 -2.52 -0.01 -20.25
CA ALA A 266 -2.77 0.32 -18.84
C ALA A 266 -1.47 0.52 -18.04
N ILE A 267 -0.40 -0.25 -18.32
CA ILE A 267 0.92 -0.06 -17.72
C ILE A 267 1.50 1.30 -18.14
N THR A 268 1.37 1.67 -19.40
CA THR A 268 1.81 2.97 -19.92
C THR A 268 1.06 4.10 -19.23
N ASP A 269 -0.26 4.02 -19.17
CA ASP A 269 -1.10 5.04 -18.52
C ASP A 269 -0.82 5.16 -17.01
N MET A 270 -0.46 4.06 -16.37
CA MET A 270 -0.04 4.06 -14.97
C MET A 270 1.31 4.77 -14.79
N ALA A 271 2.27 4.53 -15.69
CA ALA A 271 3.57 5.22 -15.70
C ALA A 271 3.39 6.73 -15.93
N GLU A 272 2.45 7.13 -16.76
CA GLU A 272 2.08 8.51 -17.04
C GLU A 272 1.17 9.15 -15.97
N ARG A 273 0.89 8.44 -14.87
CA ARG A 273 0.07 8.91 -13.73
C ARG A 273 -1.39 9.25 -14.11
N LYS A 274 -1.94 8.64 -15.16
CA LYS A 274 -3.33 8.85 -15.61
C LYS A 274 -4.34 8.07 -14.78
N THR A 275 -3.93 6.97 -14.16
CA THR A 275 -4.80 6.07 -13.40
C THR A 275 -5.20 6.61 -12.04
N VAL A 276 -6.31 6.10 -11.51
CA VAL A 276 -6.80 6.27 -10.14
C VAL A 276 -7.08 4.90 -9.54
N GLY A 277 -6.89 4.74 -8.24
CA GLY A 277 -7.15 3.47 -7.58
C GLY A 277 -6.36 2.31 -8.20
N ARG A 278 -7.01 1.16 -8.29
CA ARG A 278 -6.48 -0.04 -8.95
C ARG A 278 -6.97 -0.12 -10.40
N VAL A 279 -6.15 -0.69 -11.26
CA VAL A 279 -6.55 -1.19 -12.58
C VAL A 279 -6.67 -2.69 -12.47
N VAL A 280 -7.83 -3.25 -12.75
CA VAL A 280 -8.11 -4.68 -12.68
C VAL A 280 -8.28 -5.21 -14.10
N ALA A 281 -7.40 -6.11 -14.50
CA ALA A 281 -7.55 -6.88 -15.74
C ALA A 281 -8.33 -8.16 -15.46
N VAL A 282 -9.26 -8.50 -16.35
CA VAL A 282 -10.06 -9.72 -16.28
C VAL A 282 -9.81 -10.54 -17.52
N LEU A 283 -9.60 -11.84 -17.33
CA LEU A 283 -9.41 -12.84 -18.36
C LEU A 283 -10.74 -13.35 -18.89
#